data_700a4143d1ef7e2cc2b460dd822de33a
#
_entry.id   700a4143d1ef7e2cc2b460dd822de33a
#
_cell.length_a   1.000
_cell.length_b   1.000
_cell.length_c   1.000
_cell.angle_alpha   90.00
_cell.angle_beta   90.00
_cell.angle_gamma   90.00
#
_symmetry.space_group_name_H-M   'P 1'
#
loop_
_entity.id
_entity.type
_entity.pdbx_description
1 polymer ?
#
loop_
_entity_poly.entity_id
_entity_poly.type
_entity_poly.pdbx_seq_one_letter_code
_entity_poly.pdbx_strand_id
1 'polypeptide(L)'
;SKAAVKHHAALPYSEMPEFMAALRNREGIAAKALEFTILTVARSGEVRGMTWGEVDLEAKLWTVPGDRMKASEEHVVPLSPAALSVLQAVHEAGLKPDDVVFPAPRGGSLSDMTLSAVLKRMGLKVTVHGMRSSYRDWAGDTTAFPRDVVEMALAHTVGSATERAYRRGRALDKRRKLMEAWAAYCDGKATSK
;
A
#
# COMPACT_ATOMS: atom_id res chain seq x y z
N SER A 1 30.34 6.73 -12.60
CA SER A 1 29.76 7.50 -11.50
C SER A 1 28.50 6.78 -11.04
N LYS A 2 28.45 6.32 -9.78
CA LYS A 2 27.21 5.81 -9.17
C LYS A 2 26.21 6.96 -9.15
N ALA A 3 25.11 6.82 -9.90
CA ALA A 3 24.01 7.76 -9.80
C ALA A 3 23.60 7.86 -8.33
N ALA A 4 23.54 9.07 -7.80
CA ALA A 4 23.12 9.30 -6.43
C ALA A 4 21.72 8.71 -6.25
N VAL A 5 21.56 7.81 -5.28
CA VAL A 5 20.25 7.25 -4.93
C VAL A 5 19.42 8.42 -4.44
N LYS A 6 18.39 8.78 -5.22
CA LYS A 6 17.46 9.85 -4.85
C LYS A 6 16.64 9.37 -3.67
N HIS A 7 17.00 9.78 -2.46
CA HIS A 7 16.20 9.50 -1.27
C HIS A 7 14.88 10.28 -1.37
N HIS A 8 13.77 9.56 -1.37
CA HIS A 8 12.45 10.17 -1.26
C HIS A 8 12.21 10.60 0.19
N ALA A 9 11.79 11.86 0.39
CA ALA A 9 11.47 12.36 1.70
C ALA A 9 10.35 11.53 2.34
N ALA A 10 10.63 10.94 3.49
CA ALA A 10 9.75 10.04 4.22
C ALA A 10 9.19 10.74 5.47
N LEU A 11 7.95 10.41 5.83
CA LEU A 11 7.40 10.77 7.13
C LEU A 11 8.06 9.86 8.19
N PRO A 12 8.59 10.40 9.30
CA PRO A 12 9.00 9.56 10.42
C PRO A 12 7.84 8.65 10.84
N TYR A 13 8.09 7.35 11.00
CA TYR A 13 6.98 6.43 11.32
C TYR A 13 6.30 6.75 12.66
N SER A 14 6.99 7.40 13.59
CA SER A 14 6.40 7.88 14.85
C SER A 14 5.26 8.86 14.64
N GLU A 15 5.22 9.57 13.51
CA GLU A 15 4.16 10.53 13.15
C GLU A 15 3.04 9.89 12.32
N MET A 16 3.18 8.63 11.92
CA MET A 16 2.22 7.96 11.05
C MET A 16 0.81 7.84 11.65
N PRO A 17 0.63 7.50 12.94
CA PRO A 17 -0.72 7.42 13.53
C PRO A 17 -1.46 8.76 13.50
N GLU A 18 -0.79 9.85 13.85
CA GLU A 18 -1.38 11.19 13.80
C GLU A 18 -1.71 11.62 12.36
N PHE A 19 -0.79 11.35 11.44
CA PHE A 19 -1.01 11.60 10.01
C PHE A 19 -2.22 10.84 9.48
N MET A 20 -2.33 9.54 9.79
CA MET A 20 -3.45 8.72 9.32
C MET A 20 -4.79 9.19 9.88
N ALA A 21 -4.83 9.61 11.14
CA ALA A 21 -6.03 10.22 11.74
C ALA A 21 -6.45 11.50 10.98
N ALA A 22 -5.50 12.38 10.67
CA ALA A 22 -5.74 13.58 9.90
C ALA A 22 -6.18 13.28 8.45
N LEU A 23 -5.55 12.29 7.81
CA LEU A 23 -5.91 11.86 6.44
C LEU A 23 -7.35 11.34 6.37
N ARG A 24 -7.78 10.56 7.35
CA ARG A 24 -9.14 10.00 7.43
C ARG A 24 -10.23 11.05 7.60
N ASN A 25 -9.89 12.22 8.12
CA ASN A 25 -10.80 13.37 8.20
C ASN A 25 -10.92 14.14 6.87
N ARG A 26 -10.16 13.76 5.86
CA ARG A 26 -10.24 14.36 4.53
C ARG A 26 -11.23 13.60 3.66
N GLU A 27 -12.09 14.37 2.99
CA GLU A 27 -13.06 13.83 2.06
C GLU A 27 -12.44 13.60 0.67
N GLY A 28 -13.10 12.74 -0.12
CA GLY A 28 -12.81 12.51 -1.51
C GLY A 28 -11.99 11.25 -1.80
N ILE A 29 -12.08 10.83 -3.04
CA ILE A 29 -11.44 9.60 -3.54
C ILE A 29 -9.92 9.64 -3.43
N ALA A 30 -9.30 10.80 -3.65
CA ALA A 30 -7.84 10.94 -3.56
C ALA A 30 -7.31 10.65 -2.15
N ALA A 31 -8.01 11.10 -1.11
CA ALA A 31 -7.66 10.81 0.28
C ALA A 31 -7.81 9.31 0.59
N LYS A 32 -8.87 8.67 0.12
CA LYS A 32 -9.09 7.23 0.24
C LYS A 32 -8.03 6.41 -0.50
N ALA A 33 -7.68 6.81 -1.72
CA ALA A 33 -6.61 6.18 -2.49
C ALA A 33 -5.24 6.30 -1.79
N LEU A 34 -4.93 7.45 -1.19
CA LEU A 34 -3.69 7.64 -0.43
C LEU A 34 -3.68 6.76 0.83
N GLU A 35 -4.78 6.72 1.59
CA GLU A 35 -4.93 5.85 2.76
C GLU A 35 -4.70 4.38 2.39
N PHE A 36 -5.33 3.91 1.32
CA PHE A 36 -5.17 2.55 0.82
C PHE A 36 -3.72 2.27 0.37
N THR A 37 -3.09 3.23 -0.31
CA THR A 37 -1.69 3.12 -0.73
C THR A 37 -0.74 2.91 0.46
N ILE A 38 -0.96 3.64 1.55
CA ILE A 38 -0.16 3.51 2.76
C ILE A 38 -0.41 2.18 3.46
N LEU A 39 -1.67 1.78 3.62
CA LEU A 39 -2.05 0.52 4.30
C LEU A 39 -1.57 -0.73 3.56
N THR A 40 -1.47 -0.68 2.24
CA THR A 40 -1.01 -1.80 1.41
C THR A 40 0.47 -1.74 1.04
N VAL A 41 1.14 -0.65 1.37
CA VAL A 41 2.52 -0.31 0.99
C VAL A 41 2.80 -0.41 -0.51
N ALA A 42 1.75 -0.32 -1.32
CA ALA A 42 1.79 -0.37 -2.77
C ALA A 42 2.41 0.91 -3.37
N ARG A 43 2.75 0.86 -4.64
CA ARG A 43 3.14 2.05 -5.38
C ARG A 43 1.91 2.83 -5.84
N SER A 44 2.02 4.14 -5.89
CA SER A 44 0.93 5.02 -6.34
C SER A 44 0.29 4.57 -7.66
N GLY A 45 1.10 4.23 -8.66
CA GLY A 45 0.61 3.77 -9.96
C GLY A 45 -0.17 2.45 -9.90
N GLU A 46 0.22 1.54 -9.01
CA GLU A 46 -0.49 0.27 -8.79
C GLU A 46 -1.91 0.53 -8.25
N VAL A 47 -2.05 1.42 -7.28
CA VAL A 47 -3.35 1.78 -6.67
C VAL A 47 -4.21 2.60 -7.64
N ARG A 48 -3.63 3.58 -8.34
CA ARG A 48 -4.38 4.43 -9.28
C ARG A 48 -4.97 3.64 -10.47
N GLY A 49 -4.33 2.57 -10.88
CA GLY A 49 -4.80 1.67 -11.94
C GLY A 49 -5.59 0.45 -11.44
N MET A 50 -5.81 0.33 -10.14
CA MET A 50 -6.52 -0.81 -9.54
C MET A 50 -7.96 -0.91 -10.04
N THR A 51 -8.38 -2.11 -10.42
CA THR A 51 -9.75 -2.41 -10.82
C THR A 51 -10.41 -3.39 -9.85
N TRP A 52 -11.74 -3.39 -9.83
CA TRP A 52 -12.51 -4.29 -8.96
C TRP A 52 -12.29 -5.77 -9.29
N GLY A 53 -11.98 -6.11 -10.55
CA GLY A 53 -11.65 -7.47 -10.94
C GLY A 53 -10.36 -8.03 -10.32
N GLU A 54 -9.50 -7.16 -9.79
CA GLU A 54 -8.26 -7.55 -9.10
C GLU A 54 -8.49 -7.88 -7.62
N VAL A 55 -9.69 -7.60 -7.08
CA VAL A 55 -10.01 -7.71 -5.65
C VAL A 55 -10.83 -8.96 -5.38
N ASP A 56 -10.34 -9.80 -4.48
CA ASP A 56 -11.09 -10.89 -3.87
C ASP A 56 -11.41 -10.51 -2.42
N LEU A 57 -12.64 -10.05 -2.19
CA LEU A 57 -13.10 -9.62 -0.86
C LEU A 57 -13.26 -10.78 0.11
N GLU A 58 -13.59 -11.98 -0.37
CA GLU A 58 -13.73 -13.18 0.46
C GLU A 58 -12.35 -13.67 0.93
N ALA A 59 -11.40 -13.81 0.01
CA ALA A 59 -10.01 -14.18 0.34
C ALA A 59 -9.23 -13.02 1.00
N LYS A 60 -9.76 -11.78 0.94
CA LYS A 60 -9.10 -10.55 1.42
C LYS A 60 -7.74 -10.35 0.74
N LEU A 61 -7.75 -10.42 -0.59
CA LEU A 61 -6.58 -10.31 -1.43
C LEU A 61 -6.81 -9.28 -2.55
N TRP A 62 -5.77 -8.56 -2.89
CA TRP A 62 -5.66 -7.78 -4.10
C TRP A 62 -4.51 -8.34 -4.94
N THR A 63 -4.80 -8.73 -6.17
CA THR A 63 -3.82 -9.27 -7.10
C THR A 63 -3.51 -8.25 -8.17
N VAL A 64 -2.30 -7.68 -8.14
CA VAL A 64 -1.82 -6.76 -9.17
C VAL A 64 -1.24 -7.59 -10.33
N PRO A 65 -1.81 -7.50 -11.55
CA PRO A 65 -1.29 -8.25 -12.69
C PRO A 65 0.16 -7.86 -13.03
N GLY A 66 0.92 -8.81 -13.56
CA GLY A 66 2.35 -8.62 -13.86
C GLY A 66 2.64 -7.50 -14.86
N ASP A 67 1.74 -7.26 -15.82
CA ASP A 67 1.87 -6.18 -16.83
C ASP A 67 1.81 -4.78 -16.20
N ARG A 68 1.25 -4.65 -15.01
CA ARG A 68 1.25 -3.40 -14.23
C ARG A 68 2.35 -3.31 -13.18
N MET A 69 3.16 -4.35 -13.04
CA MET A 69 4.26 -4.42 -12.07
C MET A 69 5.60 -4.11 -12.72
N LYS A 70 6.45 -3.37 -11.98
CA LYS A 70 7.81 -3.02 -12.46
C LYS A 70 8.66 -4.26 -12.79
N ALA A 71 8.48 -5.35 -12.05
CA ALA A 71 9.21 -6.61 -12.25
C ALA A 71 8.53 -7.56 -13.22
N SER A 72 7.40 -7.17 -13.84
CA SER A 72 6.59 -7.99 -14.75
C SER A 72 6.11 -9.31 -14.14
N GLU A 73 6.11 -9.42 -12.81
CA GLU A 73 5.56 -10.55 -12.06
C GLU A 73 4.32 -10.11 -11.29
N GLU A 74 3.30 -10.96 -11.26
CA GLU A 74 2.10 -10.76 -10.47
C GLU A 74 2.43 -10.55 -8.99
N HIS A 75 1.75 -9.61 -8.36
CA HIS A 75 1.92 -9.32 -6.94
C HIS A 75 0.61 -9.46 -6.18
N VAL A 76 0.55 -10.42 -5.26
CA VAL A 76 -0.59 -10.64 -4.39
C VAL A 76 -0.41 -9.86 -3.08
N VAL A 77 -1.38 -9.01 -2.75
CA VAL A 77 -1.38 -8.15 -1.57
C VAL A 77 -2.46 -8.61 -0.59
N PRO A 78 -2.11 -9.09 0.60
CA PRO A 78 -3.09 -9.37 1.64
C PRO A 78 -3.67 -8.07 2.18
N LEU A 79 -5.00 -8.02 2.30
CA LEU A 79 -5.74 -6.83 2.72
C LEU A 79 -6.04 -6.90 4.22
N SER A 80 -5.56 -5.92 4.98
CA SER A 80 -5.90 -5.74 6.38
C SER A 80 -7.36 -5.29 6.55
N PRO A 81 -7.96 -5.44 7.74
CA PRO A 81 -9.30 -4.90 8.01
C PRO A 81 -9.44 -3.42 7.67
N ALA A 82 -8.41 -2.61 7.94
CA ALA A 82 -8.42 -1.19 7.60
C ALA A 82 -8.42 -0.95 6.08
N ALA A 83 -7.64 -1.71 5.31
CA ALA A 83 -7.64 -1.63 3.84
C ALA A 83 -8.99 -2.06 3.26
N LEU A 84 -9.60 -3.12 3.80
CA LEU A 84 -10.95 -3.55 3.40
C LEU A 84 -11.99 -2.48 3.71
N SER A 85 -11.89 -1.78 4.85
CA SER A 85 -12.79 -0.68 5.19
C SER A 85 -12.70 0.48 4.18
N VAL A 86 -11.51 0.78 3.67
CA VAL A 86 -11.35 1.76 2.58
C VAL A 86 -12.07 1.31 1.31
N LEU A 87 -11.91 0.04 0.91
CA LEU A 87 -12.59 -0.51 -0.26
C LEU A 87 -14.12 -0.48 -0.09
N GLN A 88 -14.63 -0.84 1.07
CA GLN A 88 -16.05 -0.77 1.38
C GLN A 88 -16.61 0.65 1.30
N ALA A 89 -15.82 1.65 1.74
CA ALA A 89 -16.23 3.06 1.71
C ALA A 89 -16.34 3.64 0.29
N VAL A 90 -15.64 3.05 -0.69
CA VAL A 90 -15.67 3.50 -2.10
C VAL A 90 -16.45 2.55 -3.00
N HIS A 91 -16.97 1.45 -2.47
CA HIS A 91 -17.74 0.48 -3.23
C HIS A 91 -19.17 0.99 -3.48
N GLU A 92 -19.62 0.90 -4.73
CA GLU A 92 -20.96 1.24 -5.16
C GLU A 92 -21.65 0.03 -5.82
N ALA A 93 -22.96 0.03 -5.84
CA ALA A 93 -23.73 -1.02 -6.52
C ALA A 93 -23.55 -0.93 -8.04
N GLY A 94 -23.48 -2.08 -8.70
CA GLY A 94 -23.42 -2.15 -10.17
C GLY A 94 -22.04 -1.97 -10.79
N LEU A 95 -20.97 -1.91 -9.97
CA LEU A 95 -19.59 -1.88 -10.45
C LEU A 95 -19.24 -3.15 -11.24
N LYS A 96 -18.49 -2.97 -12.32
CA LYS A 96 -17.98 -4.04 -13.17
C LYS A 96 -16.53 -4.36 -12.82
N PRO A 97 -16.02 -5.55 -13.17
CA PRO A 97 -14.63 -5.91 -12.92
C PRO A 97 -13.60 -4.92 -13.48
N ASP A 98 -13.86 -4.32 -14.64
CA ASP A 98 -12.96 -3.37 -15.29
C ASP A 98 -13.05 -1.93 -14.74
N ASP A 99 -14.02 -1.66 -13.87
CA ASP A 99 -14.14 -0.35 -13.25
C ASP A 99 -12.99 -0.11 -12.28
N VAL A 100 -12.39 1.08 -12.35
CA VAL A 100 -11.33 1.46 -11.41
C VAL A 100 -11.88 1.63 -9.99
N VAL A 101 -11.11 1.21 -9.00
CA VAL A 101 -11.50 1.30 -7.58
C VAL A 101 -11.54 2.75 -7.11
N PHE A 102 -10.60 3.55 -7.55
CA PHE A 102 -10.47 4.96 -7.19
C PHE A 102 -10.60 5.84 -8.45
N PRO A 103 -11.83 6.12 -8.91
CA PRO A 103 -12.05 6.86 -10.15
C PRO A 103 -11.74 8.35 -10.00
N ALA A 104 -11.24 8.96 -11.09
CA ALA A 104 -11.15 10.40 -11.20
C ALA A 104 -12.55 11.03 -11.32
N PRO A 105 -12.74 12.30 -10.94
CA PRO A 105 -14.06 12.98 -11.01
C PRO A 105 -14.70 12.97 -12.40
N ARG A 106 -13.89 12.91 -13.45
CA ARG A 106 -14.37 12.86 -14.86
C ARG A 106 -14.32 11.44 -15.44
N GLY A 107 -14.16 10.42 -14.59
CA GLY A 107 -13.97 9.03 -14.99
C GLY A 107 -12.51 8.67 -15.28
N GLY A 108 -12.24 7.36 -15.37
CA GLY A 108 -10.90 6.83 -15.54
C GLY A 108 -10.05 6.88 -14.26
N SER A 109 -8.76 6.62 -14.40
CA SER A 109 -7.81 6.57 -13.29
C SER A 109 -7.43 7.96 -12.80
N LEU A 110 -7.08 8.07 -11.53
CA LEU A 110 -6.46 9.28 -10.95
C LEU A 110 -5.13 9.58 -11.65
N SER A 111 -4.79 10.86 -11.77
CA SER A 111 -3.49 11.27 -12.32
C SER A 111 -2.34 10.92 -11.36
N ASP A 112 -1.12 10.89 -11.90
CA ASP A 112 0.11 10.63 -11.14
C ASP A 112 0.41 11.70 -10.06
N MET A 113 -0.17 12.90 -10.19
CA MET A 113 -0.03 14.00 -9.23
C MET A 113 -1.09 13.99 -8.13
N THR A 114 -2.14 13.17 -8.23
CA THR A 114 -3.31 13.26 -7.36
C THR A 114 -2.98 12.97 -5.90
N LEU A 115 -2.27 11.88 -5.61
CA LEU A 115 -1.95 11.50 -4.23
C LEU A 115 -0.92 12.47 -3.60
N SER A 116 0.06 12.91 -4.38
CA SER A 116 1.01 13.94 -3.94
C SER A 116 0.32 15.27 -3.59
N ALA A 117 -0.73 15.62 -4.33
CA ALA A 117 -1.51 16.82 -4.06
C ALA A 117 -2.23 16.76 -2.71
N VAL A 118 -2.68 15.58 -2.27
CA VAL A 118 -3.26 15.41 -0.92
C VAL A 118 -2.21 15.74 0.15
N LEU A 119 -1.01 15.18 0.05
CA LEU A 119 0.09 15.47 0.98
C LEU A 119 0.43 16.95 1.02
N LYS A 120 0.53 17.59 -0.15
CA LYS A 120 0.81 19.02 -0.27
C LYS A 120 -0.28 19.89 0.40
N ARG A 121 -1.56 19.56 0.20
CA ARG A 121 -2.69 20.25 0.87
C ARG A 121 -2.71 20.03 2.38
N MET A 122 -2.10 18.96 2.88
CA MET A 122 -1.90 18.71 4.31
C MET A 122 -0.66 19.44 4.86
N GLY A 123 0.06 20.21 4.03
CA GLY A 123 1.24 20.96 4.45
C GLY A 123 2.51 20.12 4.59
N LEU A 124 2.52 18.91 4.05
CA LEU A 124 3.65 17.97 4.18
C LEU A 124 4.58 18.06 2.97
N LYS A 125 5.88 17.99 3.24
CA LYS A 125 6.96 17.95 2.23
C LYS A 125 7.46 16.53 1.93
N VAL A 126 6.78 15.51 2.42
CA VAL A 126 7.09 14.10 2.15
C VAL A 126 6.47 13.66 0.82
N THR A 127 6.95 12.53 0.29
CA THR A 127 6.43 11.94 -0.95
C THR A 127 5.56 10.72 -0.66
N VAL A 128 4.67 10.39 -1.57
CA VAL A 128 3.88 9.14 -1.50
C VAL A 128 4.82 7.94 -1.45
N HIS A 129 5.87 7.92 -2.26
CA HIS A 129 6.88 6.86 -2.26
C HIS A 129 7.63 6.80 -0.92
N GLY A 130 7.89 7.93 -0.28
CA GLY A 130 8.51 8.01 1.04
C GLY A 130 7.73 7.29 2.15
N MET A 131 6.41 7.13 2.01
CA MET A 131 5.59 6.36 2.96
C MET A 131 5.99 4.88 3.03
N ARG A 132 6.53 4.32 1.94
CA ARG A 132 7.09 2.97 1.91
C ARG A 132 8.38 2.86 2.73
N SER A 133 9.17 3.93 2.78
CA SER A 133 10.32 4.01 3.69
C SER A 133 9.88 4.08 5.14
N SER A 134 8.84 4.84 5.46
CA SER A 134 8.26 4.89 6.81
C SER A 134 7.83 3.50 7.31
N TYR A 135 7.13 2.74 6.47
CA TYR A 135 6.78 1.35 6.76
C TYR A 135 8.01 0.46 7.00
N ARG A 136 9.01 0.55 6.12
CA ARG A 136 10.23 -0.25 6.21
C ARG A 136 11.00 0.03 7.49
N ASP A 137 11.13 1.30 7.86
CA ASP A 137 11.82 1.74 9.08
C ASP A 137 11.04 1.25 10.32
N TRP A 138 9.71 1.42 10.33
CA TRP A 138 8.86 0.89 11.38
C TRP A 138 9.04 -0.63 11.55
N ALA A 139 8.99 -1.38 10.45
CA ALA A 139 9.09 -2.84 10.50
C ALA A 139 10.47 -3.29 11.01
N GLY A 140 11.54 -2.63 10.58
CA GLY A 140 12.90 -2.94 11.01
C GLY A 140 13.20 -2.58 12.46
N ASP A 141 12.67 -1.44 12.93
CA ASP A 141 12.97 -0.92 14.26
C ASP A 141 12.08 -1.52 15.36
N THR A 142 10.83 -1.87 15.03
CA THR A 142 9.81 -2.15 16.05
C THR A 142 9.23 -3.56 16.00
N THR A 143 9.56 -4.36 14.98
CA THR A 143 8.97 -5.69 14.79
C THR A 143 10.03 -6.79 14.68
N ALA A 144 9.61 -8.03 14.91
CA ALA A 144 10.43 -9.23 14.71
C ALA A 144 10.16 -9.92 13.34
N PHE A 145 9.44 -9.27 12.43
CA PHE A 145 9.21 -9.84 11.09
C PHE A 145 10.51 -9.97 10.31
N PRO A 146 10.75 -11.13 9.67
CA PRO A 146 11.94 -11.31 8.84
C PRO A 146 12.04 -10.25 7.74
N ARG A 147 13.25 -9.76 7.50
CA ARG A 147 13.52 -8.71 6.50
C ARG A 147 13.00 -9.09 5.10
N ASP A 148 13.13 -10.36 4.70
CA ASP A 148 12.64 -10.83 3.42
C ASP A 148 11.10 -10.71 3.30
N VAL A 149 10.36 -10.96 4.38
CA VAL A 149 8.90 -10.77 4.42
C VAL A 149 8.53 -9.29 4.28
N VAL A 150 9.27 -8.41 4.95
CA VAL A 150 9.10 -6.94 4.86
C VAL A 150 9.33 -6.46 3.42
N GLU A 151 10.41 -6.91 2.79
CA GLU A 151 10.76 -6.54 1.40
C GLU A 151 9.77 -7.15 0.37
N MET A 152 9.27 -8.37 0.61
CA MET A 152 8.23 -8.97 -0.24
C MET A 152 6.93 -8.16 -0.23
N ALA A 153 6.52 -7.60 0.89
CA ALA A 153 5.35 -6.72 0.96
C ALA A 153 5.53 -5.46 0.10
N LEU A 154 6.76 -4.98 -0.03
CA LEU A 154 7.12 -3.87 -0.93
C LEU A 154 7.23 -4.30 -2.41
N ALA A 155 6.96 -5.54 -2.75
CA ALA A 155 7.22 -6.11 -4.08
C ALA A 155 8.68 -5.92 -4.53
N HIS A 156 9.62 -5.98 -3.58
CA HIS A 156 11.05 -6.03 -3.88
C HIS A 156 11.47 -7.46 -4.17
N THR A 157 12.35 -7.63 -5.14
CA THR A 157 12.92 -8.95 -5.46
C THR A 157 13.80 -9.43 -4.31
N VAL A 158 13.49 -10.61 -3.78
CA VAL A 158 14.24 -11.25 -2.69
C VAL A 158 14.62 -12.67 -3.10
N GLY A 159 15.91 -12.96 -3.09
CA GLY A 159 16.44 -14.28 -3.42
C GLY A 159 16.37 -14.66 -4.91
N SER A 160 16.70 -15.91 -5.20
CA SER A 160 16.64 -16.47 -6.56
C SER A 160 15.20 -16.75 -7.01
N ALA A 161 14.98 -16.97 -8.31
CA ALA A 161 13.67 -17.32 -8.86
C ALA A 161 13.11 -18.60 -8.23
N THR A 162 13.95 -19.59 -7.95
CA THR A 162 13.57 -20.87 -7.32
C THR A 162 13.16 -20.67 -5.88
N GLU A 163 13.90 -19.86 -5.11
CA GLU A 163 13.53 -19.52 -3.72
C GLU A 163 12.22 -18.73 -3.66
N ARG A 164 11.97 -17.83 -4.59
CA ARG A 164 10.72 -17.08 -4.69
C ARG A 164 9.52 -18.00 -4.95
N ALA A 165 9.67 -18.95 -5.86
CA ALA A 165 8.62 -19.93 -6.16
C ALA A 165 8.27 -20.80 -4.94
N TYR A 166 9.28 -21.26 -4.19
CA TYR A 166 9.10 -22.07 -2.98
C TYR A 166 8.43 -21.29 -1.84
N ARG A 167 8.71 -19.97 -1.71
CA ARG A 167 8.23 -19.13 -0.60
C ARG A 167 6.83 -18.55 -0.80
N ARG A 168 6.27 -18.56 -2.03
CA ARG A 168 5.00 -17.86 -2.36
C ARG A 168 3.85 -18.15 -1.40
N GLY A 169 3.58 -19.42 -1.09
CA GLY A 169 2.48 -19.79 -0.20
C GLY A 169 2.76 -19.50 1.27
N ARG A 170 3.97 -19.77 1.74
CA ARG A 170 4.36 -19.58 3.16
C ARG A 170 4.52 -18.10 3.55
N ALA A 171 4.96 -17.28 2.60
CA ALA A 171 5.14 -15.85 2.84
C ALA A 171 3.80 -15.10 2.89
N LEU A 172 2.74 -15.58 2.26
CA LEU A 172 1.45 -14.89 2.23
C LEU A 172 0.84 -14.75 3.64
N ASP A 173 0.85 -15.81 4.45
CA ASP A 173 0.33 -15.76 5.82
C ASP A 173 1.15 -14.83 6.71
N LYS A 174 2.47 -14.86 6.59
CA LYS A 174 3.35 -13.94 7.31
C LYS A 174 3.13 -12.51 6.87
N ARG A 175 2.96 -12.28 5.58
CA ARG A 175 2.69 -10.95 5.02
C ARG A 175 1.31 -10.44 5.45
N ARG A 176 0.31 -11.30 5.57
CA ARG A 176 -1.01 -10.94 6.12
C ARG A 176 -0.87 -10.40 7.54
N LYS A 177 -0.16 -11.13 8.42
CA LYS A 177 0.12 -10.69 9.79
C LYS A 177 0.88 -9.38 9.84
N LEU A 178 1.86 -9.20 8.95
CA LEU A 178 2.63 -7.97 8.85
C LEU A 178 1.76 -6.77 8.42
N MET A 179 0.88 -6.94 7.43
CA MET A 179 -0.03 -5.89 6.98
C MET A 179 -1.08 -5.53 8.06
N GLU A 180 -1.57 -6.52 8.79
CA GLU A 180 -2.45 -6.28 9.95
C GLU A 180 -1.73 -5.52 11.07
N ALA A 181 -0.49 -5.86 11.36
CA ALA A 181 0.33 -5.15 12.36
C ALA A 181 0.62 -3.71 11.92
N TRP A 182 0.95 -3.48 10.66
CA TRP A 182 1.14 -2.14 10.11
C TRP A 182 -0.13 -1.29 10.20
N ALA A 183 -1.27 -1.85 9.79
CA ALA A 183 -2.56 -1.17 9.89
C ALA A 183 -2.91 -0.82 11.34
N ALA A 184 -2.69 -1.73 12.28
CA ALA A 184 -2.90 -1.49 13.70
C ALA A 184 -2.00 -0.38 14.24
N TYR A 185 -0.74 -0.36 13.82
CA TYR A 185 0.18 0.73 14.17
C TYR A 185 -0.29 2.07 13.61
N CYS A 186 -0.73 2.12 12.36
CA CYS A 186 -1.31 3.32 11.74
C CYS A 186 -2.57 3.82 12.47
N ASP A 187 -3.31 2.93 13.15
CA ASP A 187 -4.45 3.26 14.00
C ASP A 187 -4.05 3.74 15.42
N GLY A 188 -2.77 3.85 15.71
CA GLY A 188 -2.26 4.22 17.03
C GLY A 188 -2.31 3.10 18.07
N LYS A 189 -2.51 1.85 17.63
CA LYS A 189 -2.45 0.68 18.52
C LYS A 189 -1.00 0.25 18.71
N ALA A 190 -0.66 -0.15 19.97
CA ALA A 190 0.68 -0.63 20.27
C ALA A 190 1.02 -1.88 19.45
N THR A 191 2.23 -1.92 18.90
CA THR A 191 2.76 -3.12 18.26
C THR A 191 3.05 -4.14 19.38
N SER A 192 2.34 -5.26 19.39
CA SER A 192 2.71 -6.37 20.27
C SER A 192 4.08 -6.90 19.84
N LYS A 193 5.05 -6.86 20.76
CA LYS A 193 6.37 -7.45 20.54
C LYS A 193 6.29 -8.97 20.50
#